data_54191be3fb09aeec7d0f72560a2272ba
#
_entry.id   54191be3fb09aeec7d0f72560a2272ba
#
_cell.length_a   1.000
_cell.length_b   1.000
_cell.length_c   1.000
_cell.angle_alpha   90.00
_cell.angle_beta   90.00
_cell.angle_gamma   90.00
#
_symmetry.space_group_name_H-M   'P 1'
#
loop_
_entity.id
_entity.type
_entity.pdbx_description
1 polymer ?
#
loop_
_entity_poly.entity_id
_entity_poly.type
_entity_poly.pdbx_seq_one_letter_code
_entity_poly.pdbx_strand_id
1 'polypeptide(L)' 'MVKLERLLNLFTVLMQATRPLTRDEIRNTLPKGAYSTDEVAFLRTFDRDKNDLRDLGVSL' A
#
# COMPACT_ATOMS: atom_id res chain seq x y z
N MET A 1 7.59 2.71 10.28
CA MET A 1 8.07 1.88 9.15
C MET A 1 8.64 2.81 8.10
N VAL A 2 9.81 2.49 7.57
CA VAL A 2 10.42 3.31 6.52
C VAL A 2 9.69 3.09 5.20
N LYS A 3 9.80 4.09 4.31
CA LYS A 3 9.09 4.08 3.03
C LYS A 3 9.38 2.82 2.20
N LEU A 4 10.63 2.42 2.12
CA LEU A 4 11.02 1.25 1.32
C LEU A 4 10.33 -0.01 1.82
N GLU A 5 10.33 -0.24 3.13
CA GLU A 5 9.65 -1.40 3.71
C GLU A 5 8.15 -1.36 3.42
N ARG A 6 7.56 -0.18 3.53
CA ARG A 6 6.12 -0.03 3.25
C ARG A 6 5.81 -0.36 1.80
N LEU A 7 6.62 0.14 0.86
CA LEU A 7 6.41 -0.13 -0.56
C LEU A 7 6.60 -1.61 -0.88
N LEU A 8 7.60 -2.25 -0.29
CA LEU A 8 7.82 -3.68 -0.50
C LEU A 8 6.66 -4.52 0.04
N ASN A 9 6.14 -4.16 1.21
CA ASN A 9 4.99 -4.86 1.78
C ASN A 9 3.74 -4.64 0.93
N LEU A 10 3.51 -3.43 0.46
CA LEU A 10 2.38 -3.12 -0.40
C LEU A 10 2.49 -3.91 -1.72
N PHE A 11 3.65 -3.93 -2.32
CA PHE A 11 3.89 -4.69 -3.55
C PHE A 11 3.59 -6.17 -3.33
N THR A 12 4.07 -6.75 -2.23
CA THR A 12 3.85 -8.16 -1.92
C THR A 12 2.36 -8.48 -1.78
N VAL A 13 1.63 -7.64 -1.06
CA VAL A 13 0.18 -7.81 -0.89
C VAL A 13 -0.53 -7.79 -2.23
N LEU A 14 -0.20 -6.82 -3.09
CA LEU A 14 -0.83 -6.69 -4.40
C LEU A 14 -0.50 -7.87 -5.30
N MET A 15 0.73 -8.37 -5.26
CA MET A 15 1.14 -9.49 -6.10
C MET A 15 0.53 -10.82 -5.66
N GLN A 16 0.22 -10.96 -4.37
CA GLN A 16 -0.38 -12.19 -3.85
C GLN A 16 -1.91 -12.18 -3.92
N ALA A 17 -2.51 -11.04 -4.25
CA ALA A 17 -3.96 -10.93 -4.31
C ALA A 17 -4.50 -11.71 -5.52
N THR A 18 -5.52 -12.54 -5.26
CA THR A 18 -6.21 -13.29 -6.33
C THR A 18 -7.44 -12.55 -6.84
N ARG A 19 -7.76 -11.42 -6.23
CA ARG A 19 -8.88 -10.57 -6.60
C ARG A 19 -8.54 -9.12 -6.27
N PRO A 20 -9.25 -8.15 -6.84
CA PRO A 20 -9.05 -6.76 -6.44
C PRO A 20 -9.31 -6.57 -4.95
N LEU A 21 -8.47 -5.78 -4.31
CA LEU A 21 -8.57 -5.50 -2.87
C LEU A 21 -9.04 -4.06 -2.64
N THR A 22 -9.86 -3.88 -1.60
CA THR A 22 -10.23 -2.55 -1.16
C THR A 22 -9.07 -1.92 -0.38
N ARG A 23 -9.12 -0.61 -0.20
CA ARG A 23 -8.12 0.10 0.61
C ARG A 23 -8.06 -0.45 2.04
N ASP A 24 -9.22 -0.72 2.63
CA ASP A 24 -9.29 -1.23 3.99
C ASP A 24 -8.69 -2.63 4.09
N GLU A 25 -8.93 -3.48 3.11
CA GLU A 25 -8.33 -4.81 3.08
C GLU A 25 -6.81 -4.72 3.00
N ILE A 26 -6.29 -3.84 2.16
CA ILE A 26 -4.84 -3.63 2.04
C ILE A 26 -4.28 -3.14 3.37
N ARG A 27 -4.91 -2.12 3.97
CA ARG A 27 -4.45 -1.55 5.24
C ARG A 27 -4.43 -2.61 6.35
N ASN A 28 -5.45 -3.46 6.40
CA ASN A 28 -5.56 -4.49 7.44
C ASN A 28 -4.56 -5.64 7.23
N THR A 29 -4.14 -5.88 6.00
CA THR A 29 -3.19 -6.94 5.69
C THR A 29 -1.75 -6.53 5.99
N LEU A 30 -1.44 -5.24 5.89
CA LEU A 30 -0.09 -4.73 6.14
C LEU A 30 0.23 -4.70 7.63
N PRO A 31 1.53 -4.74 7.99
CA PRO A 31 1.94 -4.63 9.40
C PRO A 31 1.45 -3.34 10.02
N LYS A 32 1.21 -3.37 11.32
CA LYS A 32 0.84 -2.17 12.08
C LYS A 32 1.94 -1.13 11.93
N GLY A 33 1.54 0.12 11.78
CA GLY A 33 2.49 1.22 11.61
C GLY A 33 2.91 1.47 10.18
N ALA A 34 2.48 0.64 9.23
CA ALA A 34 2.77 0.89 7.82
C ALA A 34 2.09 2.17 7.34
N TYR A 35 0.84 2.37 7.75
CA TYR A 35 0.08 3.57 7.43
C TYR A 35 -0.51 4.19 8.69
N SER A 36 -0.79 5.49 8.60
CA SER A 36 -1.41 6.23 9.69
C SER A 36 -2.82 5.72 9.97
N THR A 37 -3.24 5.82 11.24
CA THR A 37 -4.63 5.56 11.62
C THR A 37 -5.54 6.72 11.21
N ASP A 38 -4.99 7.89 10.90
CA ASP A 38 -5.76 9.02 10.39
C ASP A 38 -6.12 8.77 8.93
N GLU A 39 -7.42 8.81 8.63
CA GLU A 39 -7.93 8.45 7.30
C GLU A 39 -7.38 9.36 6.20
N VAL A 40 -7.31 10.67 6.44
CA VAL A 40 -6.82 11.62 5.44
C VAL A 40 -5.35 11.38 5.16
N ALA A 41 -4.55 11.19 6.20
CA ALA A 41 -3.12 10.92 6.05
C ALA A 41 -2.90 9.59 5.35
N PHE A 42 -3.68 8.57 5.69
CA PHE A 42 -3.61 7.26 5.02
C PHE A 42 -3.87 7.38 3.53
N LEU A 43 -4.97 8.03 3.14
CA LEU A 43 -5.34 8.16 1.73
C LEU A 43 -4.26 8.88 0.93
N ARG A 44 -3.70 9.95 1.49
CA ARG A 44 -2.66 10.72 0.82
C ARG A 44 -1.40 9.87 0.59
N THR A 45 -0.96 9.16 1.62
CA THR A 45 0.24 8.33 1.53
C THR A 45 0.00 7.14 0.61
N PHE A 46 -1.18 6.52 0.70
CA PHE A 46 -1.52 5.38 -0.13
C PHE A 46 -1.56 5.73 -1.62
N ASP A 47 -2.15 6.89 -1.96
CA ASP A 47 -2.17 7.34 -3.34
C ASP A 47 -0.75 7.59 -3.87
N ARG A 48 0.10 8.19 -3.06
CA ARG A 48 1.50 8.40 -3.44
C ARG A 48 2.22 7.07 -3.67
N ASP A 49 2.01 6.10 -2.76
CA ASP A 49 2.65 4.80 -2.88
C ASP A 49 2.20 4.05 -4.13
N LYS A 50 0.91 4.13 -4.47
CA LYS A 50 0.42 3.52 -5.71
C LYS A 50 1.07 4.14 -6.93
N ASN A 51 1.21 5.46 -6.95
CA ASN A 51 1.85 6.16 -8.05
C ASN A 51 3.34 5.79 -8.14
N ASP A 52 4.02 5.69 -7.01
CA ASP A 52 5.43 5.30 -6.97
C ASP A 52 5.62 3.89 -7.55
N LEU A 53 4.75 2.95 -7.17
CA LEU A 53 4.82 1.59 -7.71
C LEU A 53 4.52 1.55 -9.21
N ARG A 54 3.54 2.34 -9.66
CA ARG A 54 3.23 2.43 -11.09
C ARG A 54 4.41 2.95 -11.88
N ASP A 55 5.10 3.96 -11.34
CA ASP A 55 6.28 4.55 -11.98
C ASP A 55 7.43 3.55 -12.08
N LEU A 56 7.48 2.58 -11.16
CA LEU A 56 8.46 1.50 -11.20
C LEU A 56 8.06 0.36 -12.14
N GLY A 57 6.90 0.48 -12.78
CA GLY A 57 6.44 -0.52 -13.74
C GLY A 57 5.47 -1.55 -13.21
N VAL A 58 5.00 -1.38 -11.97
CA VAL A 58 4.01 -2.29 -11.38
C VAL A 58 2.63 -1.97 -11.93
N SER A 59 1.94 -2.97 -12.47
CA SER A 59 0.58 -2.81 -12.97
C SER A 59 -0.38 -2.92 -11.78
N LEU A 60 -1.16 -1.90 -11.57
CA LEU A 60 -2.12 -1.84 -10.46
C LEU A 60 -3.56 -1.82 -10.95
#